data_6ce8d5c25202f38cd71e432a0808dec4
#
_entry.id   6ce8d5c25202f38cd71e432a0808dec4
#
_cell.length_a   1.000
_cell.length_b   1.000
_cell.length_c   1.000
_cell.angle_alpha   90.00
_cell.angle_beta   90.00
_cell.angle_gamma   90.00
#
_symmetry.space_group_name_H-M   'P 1'
#
loop_
_entity.id
_entity.type
_entity.pdbx_description
1 polymer ?
#
loop_
_entity_poly.entity_id
_entity_poly.type
_entity_poly.pdbx_seq_one_letter_code
_entity_poly.pdbx_strand_id
1 'polypeptide(L)'
;IEIRKEYISPIAESVPNTQIIPYVVPSRTGTQLLPEDLGILNQTYQNVCTVKEATGNLDNMRRVRTCCGPDFSIMSGDDGLTFKMMTDSGIKASGAISVYSNLVPRAVVDLVGLVRNGQMDEAEQLNAVLDPLFQMVSVTTTEETPYGKVQCKAKNPLAVKTLMHILGMPSGYCRKPLGKLSWKGLTAILGAAREVQNKSPEIFHPIAEFFDVDIDQRLNSSQYWEGLYYESY
;
A
#
# COMPACT_ATOMS: atom_id res chain seq x y z
N ILE A 1 -17.53 16.50 10.43
CA ILE A 1 -17.63 17.14 11.79
C ILE A 1 -17.49 16.09 12.87
N GLU A 2 -18.27 15.01 12.86
CA GLU A 2 -18.30 13.95 13.88
C GLU A 2 -16.92 13.32 14.08
N ILE A 3 -16.28 12.88 12.98
CA ILE A 3 -14.93 12.27 13.03
C ILE A 3 -13.94 13.24 13.67
N ARG A 4 -14.02 14.52 13.34
CA ARG A 4 -13.13 15.54 13.91
C ARG A 4 -13.38 15.72 15.39
N LYS A 5 -14.64 16.04 15.78
CA LYS A 5 -14.97 16.46 17.14
C LYS A 5 -15.03 15.33 18.15
N GLU A 6 -15.66 14.20 17.76
CA GLU A 6 -15.99 13.13 18.69
C GLU A 6 -14.97 11.97 18.66
N TYR A 7 -14.05 11.98 17.67
CA TYR A 7 -13.07 10.90 17.55
C TYR A 7 -11.61 11.41 17.59
N ILE A 8 -11.20 12.26 16.63
CA ILE A 8 -9.79 12.68 16.54
C ILE A 8 -9.42 13.69 17.65
N SER A 9 -10.27 14.70 17.91
CA SER A 9 -9.97 15.72 18.92
C SER A 9 -9.74 15.16 20.31
N PRO A 10 -10.61 14.30 20.86
CA PRO A 10 -10.36 13.70 22.18
C PRO A 10 -9.07 12.89 22.27
N ILE A 11 -8.69 12.19 21.18
CA ILE A 11 -7.42 11.45 21.12
C ILE A 11 -6.24 12.44 21.16
N ALA A 12 -6.28 13.49 20.34
CA ALA A 12 -5.21 14.49 20.28
C ALA A 12 -5.00 15.18 21.63
N GLU A 13 -6.08 15.49 22.33
CA GLU A 13 -6.07 16.10 23.66
C GLU A 13 -5.51 15.17 24.73
N SER A 14 -5.84 13.87 24.66
CA SER A 14 -5.42 12.88 25.68
C SER A 14 -3.92 12.58 25.64
N VAL A 15 -3.26 12.76 24.51
CA VAL A 15 -1.83 12.47 24.30
C VAL A 15 -1.11 13.63 23.58
N PRO A 16 -1.02 14.81 24.18
CA PRO A 16 -0.56 16.04 23.51
C PRO A 16 0.91 15.97 23.04
N ASN A 17 1.71 15.11 23.64
CA ASN A 17 3.12 14.91 23.30
C ASN A 17 3.35 13.77 22.31
N THR A 18 2.31 13.11 21.84
CA THR A 18 2.39 12.02 20.86
C THR A 18 1.80 12.49 19.53
N GLN A 19 2.56 12.32 18.45
CA GLN A 19 2.05 12.65 17.12
C GLN A 19 0.87 11.74 16.75
N ILE A 20 -0.23 12.36 16.38
CA ILE A 20 -1.43 11.69 15.87
C ILE A 20 -1.44 11.81 14.35
N ILE A 21 -1.54 10.67 13.67
CA ILE A 21 -1.59 10.58 12.21
C ILE A 21 -2.98 10.05 11.80
N PRO A 22 -3.96 10.90 11.50
CA PRO A 22 -5.23 10.46 10.97
C PRO A 22 -5.03 9.64 9.69
N TYR A 23 -5.67 8.48 9.62
CA TYR A 23 -5.63 7.62 8.43
C TYR A 23 -6.95 7.72 7.67
N VAL A 24 -6.91 8.38 6.51
CA VAL A 24 -8.07 8.61 5.65
C VAL A 24 -8.16 7.53 4.59
N VAL A 25 -9.06 6.56 4.81
CA VAL A 25 -9.21 5.35 3.96
C VAL A 25 -10.68 4.99 3.73
N PRO A 26 -11.44 5.79 2.96
CA PRO A 26 -12.89 5.63 2.79
C PRO A 26 -13.32 4.25 2.30
N SER A 27 -12.46 3.57 1.53
CA SER A 27 -12.72 2.20 1.05
C SER A 27 -12.79 1.15 2.18
N ARG A 28 -12.37 1.51 3.40
CA ARG A 28 -12.41 0.66 4.60
C ARG A 28 -13.42 1.14 5.63
N THR A 29 -13.48 2.45 5.83
CA THR A 29 -14.27 3.08 6.89
C THR A 29 -15.71 3.36 6.46
N GLY A 30 -16.00 3.43 5.16
CA GLY A 30 -17.28 3.88 4.63
C GLY A 30 -17.56 5.37 4.88
N THR A 31 -16.60 6.11 5.45
CA THR A 31 -16.67 7.54 5.73
C THR A 31 -15.31 8.19 5.52
N GLN A 32 -15.28 9.52 5.48
CA GLN A 32 -14.05 10.28 5.20
C GLN A 32 -13.92 11.49 6.11
N LEU A 33 -12.73 11.67 6.69
CA LEU A 33 -12.32 12.95 7.27
C LEU A 33 -11.98 13.90 6.10
N LEU A 34 -12.65 15.04 6.05
CA LEU A 34 -12.49 15.99 4.95
C LEU A 34 -11.19 16.81 5.10
N PRO A 35 -10.62 17.33 4.00
CA PRO A 35 -9.46 18.21 4.03
C PRO A 35 -9.64 19.44 4.94
N GLU A 36 -10.85 20.01 4.98
CA GLU A 36 -11.21 21.13 5.85
C GLU A 36 -11.17 20.76 7.33
N ASP A 37 -11.64 19.57 7.68
CA ASP A 37 -11.57 19.07 9.06
C ASP A 37 -10.12 18.79 9.47
N LEU A 38 -9.28 18.29 8.54
CA LEU A 38 -7.83 18.15 8.77
C LEU A 38 -7.17 19.51 9.01
N GLY A 39 -7.52 20.54 8.22
CA GLY A 39 -7.01 21.90 8.40
C GLY A 39 -7.35 22.47 9.77
N ILE A 40 -8.60 22.28 10.23
CA ILE A 40 -9.03 22.70 11.58
C ILE A 40 -8.26 21.95 12.67
N LEU A 41 -8.10 20.62 12.53
CA LEU A 41 -7.34 19.81 13.48
C LEU A 41 -5.88 20.27 13.57
N ASN A 42 -5.23 20.50 12.44
CA ASN A 42 -3.84 20.97 12.38
C ASN A 42 -3.64 22.35 13.02
N GLN A 43 -4.61 23.25 12.86
CA GLN A 43 -4.58 24.57 13.50
C GLN A 43 -4.84 24.51 15.01
N THR A 44 -5.62 23.52 15.46
CA THR A 44 -6.03 23.40 16.86
C THR A 44 -5.02 22.59 17.69
N TYR A 45 -4.45 21.54 17.12
CA TYR A 45 -3.61 20.56 17.82
C TYR A 45 -2.23 20.45 17.19
N GLN A 46 -1.18 20.83 17.90
CA GLN A 46 0.20 20.77 17.42
C GLN A 46 0.68 19.35 17.10
N ASN A 47 0.08 18.35 17.75
CA ASN A 47 0.38 16.94 17.53
C ASN A 47 -0.38 16.31 16.34
N VAL A 48 -1.21 17.07 15.61
CA VAL A 48 -1.88 16.65 14.37
C VAL A 48 -1.28 17.40 13.19
N CYS A 49 -0.06 17.07 12.82
CA CYS A 49 0.71 17.72 11.75
C CYS A 49 0.98 16.78 10.54
N THR A 50 0.35 15.63 10.52
CA THR A 50 0.54 14.61 9.48
C THR A 50 -0.77 13.89 9.20
N VAL A 51 -0.96 13.45 7.95
CA VAL A 51 -2.04 12.54 7.54
C VAL A 51 -1.48 11.35 6.76
N LYS A 52 -2.03 10.15 6.95
CA LYS A 52 -1.89 9.05 6.00
C LYS A 52 -3.09 9.10 5.06
N GLU A 53 -2.83 9.48 3.81
CA GLU A 53 -3.85 9.72 2.79
C GLU A 53 -3.97 8.50 1.85
N ALA A 54 -5.14 7.90 1.78
CA ALA A 54 -5.45 6.72 0.97
C ALA A 54 -6.87 6.79 0.38
N THR A 55 -7.29 7.99 -0.05
CA THR A 55 -8.57 8.16 -0.74
C THR A 55 -8.51 7.68 -2.19
N GLY A 56 -7.31 7.61 -2.79
CA GLY A 56 -7.14 7.39 -4.22
C GLY A 56 -7.50 8.60 -5.10
N ASN A 57 -7.78 9.76 -4.49
CA ASN A 57 -8.24 10.96 -5.19
C ASN A 57 -7.22 12.09 -5.09
N LEU A 58 -6.49 12.35 -6.19
CA LEU A 58 -5.46 13.39 -6.23
C LEU A 58 -5.99 14.80 -5.96
N ASP A 59 -7.22 15.12 -6.37
CA ASP A 59 -7.81 16.43 -6.11
C ASP A 59 -8.11 16.61 -4.61
N ASN A 60 -8.56 15.56 -3.93
CA ASN A 60 -8.69 15.56 -2.48
C ASN A 60 -7.33 15.79 -1.79
N MET A 61 -6.27 15.16 -2.29
CA MET A 61 -4.91 15.30 -1.76
C MET A 61 -4.37 16.72 -1.95
N ARG A 62 -4.59 17.34 -3.13
CA ARG A 62 -4.25 18.76 -3.37
C ARG A 62 -5.03 19.69 -2.43
N ARG A 63 -6.29 19.36 -2.16
CA ARG A 63 -7.11 20.09 -1.23
C ARG A 63 -6.61 19.97 0.22
N VAL A 64 -6.11 18.79 0.63
CA VAL A 64 -5.40 18.63 1.92
C VAL A 64 -4.23 19.62 2.02
N ARG A 65 -3.39 19.69 0.98
CA ARG A 65 -2.27 20.64 0.94
C ARG A 65 -2.73 22.08 1.06
N THR A 66 -3.81 22.42 0.37
CA THR A 66 -4.40 23.80 0.43
C THR A 66 -4.92 24.12 1.83
N CYS A 67 -5.63 23.20 2.49
CA CYS A 67 -6.25 23.44 3.80
C CYS A 67 -5.25 23.42 4.96
N CYS A 68 -4.22 22.56 4.87
CA CYS A 68 -3.27 22.34 5.96
C CYS A 68 -1.95 23.13 5.81
N GLY A 69 -1.67 23.66 4.62
CA GLY A 69 -0.46 24.45 4.37
C GLY A 69 0.78 23.61 4.00
N PRO A 70 1.93 24.28 3.71
CA PRO A 70 3.12 23.64 3.17
C PRO A 70 3.85 22.74 4.19
N ASP A 71 3.79 23.06 5.46
CA ASP A 71 4.51 22.36 6.52
C ASP A 71 3.78 21.09 7.01
N PHE A 72 2.54 20.89 6.61
CA PHE A 72 1.77 19.70 6.95
C PHE A 72 2.28 18.48 6.17
N SER A 73 2.56 17.39 6.86
CA SER A 73 3.08 16.18 6.23
C SER A 73 1.97 15.32 5.64
N ILE A 74 2.03 15.04 4.34
CA ILE A 74 1.12 14.11 3.67
C ILE A 74 1.89 12.83 3.37
N MET A 75 1.50 11.72 4.01
CA MET A 75 2.07 10.40 3.77
C MET A 75 1.14 9.62 2.84
N SER A 76 1.69 9.10 1.75
CA SER A 76 0.92 8.20 0.89
C SER A 76 0.53 6.92 1.64
N GLY A 77 -0.75 6.59 1.60
CA GLY A 77 -1.27 5.29 2.06
C GLY A 77 -1.57 4.33 0.92
N ASP A 78 -1.17 4.69 -0.31
CA ASP A 78 -1.40 3.93 -1.54
C ASP A 78 -0.08 3.79 -2.30
N ASP A 79 0.46 2.56 -2.35
CA ASP A 79 1.75 2.29 -2.98
C ASP A 79 1.79 2.74 -4.45
N GLY A 80 0.72 2.45 -5.21
CA GLY A 80 0.63 2.80 -6.63
C GLY A 80 0.54 4.30 -6.91
N LEU A 81 0.23 5.12 -5.90
CA LEU A 81 0.15 6.58 -6.04
C LEU A 81 1.33 7.31 -5.39
N THR A 82 2.21 6.62 -4.67
CA THR A 82 3.28 7.24 -3.89
C THR A 82 4.16 8.16 -4.73
N PHE A 83 4.69 7.68 -5.84
CA PHE A 83 5.53 8.48 -6.75
C PHE A 83 4.77 9.72 -7.24
N LYS A 84 3.54 9.55 -7.71
CA LYS A 84 2.71 10.65 -8.22
C LYS A 84 2.38 11.67 -7.12
N MET A 85 2.07 11.22 -5.92
CA MET A 85 1.77 12.13 -4.79
C MET A 85 2.99 12.95 -4.36
N MET A 86 4.18 12.36 -4.43
CA MET A 86 5.42 13.05 -4.07
C MET A 86 5.86 14.06 -5.14
N THR A 87 5.65 13.75 -6.42
CA THR A 87 6.06 14.59 -7.56
C THR A 87 5.03 15.64 -7.98
N ASP A 88 3.77 15.50 -7.55
CA ASP A 88 2.71 16.47 -7.84
C ASP A 88 2.93 17.77 -7.05
N SER A 89 3.11 18.90 -7.75
CA SER A 89 3.42 20.20 -7.15
C SER A 89 2.33 20.72 -6.23
N GLY A 90 1.09 20.27 -6.38
CA GLY A 90 -0.06 20.63 -5.54
C GLY A 90 -0.24 19.73 -4.33
N ILE A 91 0.50 18.58 -4.25
CA ILE A 91 0.41 17.64 -3.14
C ILE A 91 1.71 17.65 -2.33
N LYS A 92 2.85 17.39 -2.97
CA LYS A 92 4.19 17.31 -2.36
C LYS A 92 4.17 16.39 -1.14
N ALA A 93 3.76 15.12 -1.34
CA ALA A 93 3.77 14.15 -0.26
C ALA A 93 5.20 13.96 0.29
N SER A 94 5.30 13.75 1.60
CA SER A 94 6.59 13.65 2.32
C SER A 94 7.21 12.25 2.22
N GLY A 95 6.41 11.24 1.86
CA GLY A 95 6.79 9.83 1.78
C GLY A 95 5.58 8.92 1.81
N ALA A 96 5.76 7.68 2.26
CA ALA A 96 4.72 6.66 2.28
C ALA A 96 4.63 5.89 3.61
N ILE A 97 3.43 5.39 3.90
CA ILE A 97 3.17 4.33 4.87
C ILE A 97 2.62 3.16 4.06
N SER A 98 3.53 2.38 3.51
CA SER A 98 3.36 1.44 2.42
C SER A 98 2.91 0.05 2.88
N VAL A 99 2.16 -0.65 2.05
CA VAL A 99 1.87 -2.08 2.19
C VAL A 99 3.05 -2.92 1.71
N TYR A 100 3.61 -2.59 0.55
CA TYR A 100 4.72 -3.34 -0.04
C TYR A 100 6.06 -3.13 0.66
N SER A 101 6.18 -2.15 1.56
CA SER A 101 7.31 -2.07 2.49
C SER A 101 7.43 -3.28 3.44
N ASN A 102 6.38 -4.11 3.57
CA ASN A 102 6.46 -5.40 4.26
C ASN A 102 7.14 -6.49 3.43
N LEU A 103 7.19 -6.34 2.11
CA LEU A 103 7.81 -7.31 1.19
C LEU A 103 9.18 -6.83 0.71
N VAL A 104 9.23 -5.61 0.19
CA VAL A 104 10.42 -5.00 -0.43
C VAL A 104 10.75 -3.64 0.21
N PRO A 105 11.05 -3.60 1.53
CA PRO A 105 11.23 -2.36 2.28
C PRO A 105 12.35 -1.48 1.69
N ARG A 106 13.46 -2.09 1.26
CA ARG A 106 14.59 -1.38 0.68
C ARG A 106 14.18 -0.61 -0.57
N ALA A 107 13.50 -1.27 -1.51
CA ALA A 107 13.08 -0.64 -2.76
C ALA A 107 12.09 0.51 -2.54
N VAL A 108 11.17 0.39 -1.55
CA VAL A 108 10.26 1.48 -1.20
C VAL A 108 11.02 2.67 -0.58
N VAL A 109 11.99 2.42 0.29
CA VAL A 109 12.83 3.47 0.87
C VAL A 109 13.67 4.16 -0.21
N ASP A 110 14.26 3.39 -1.12
CA ASP A 110 15.07 3.91 -2.21
C ASP A 110 14.20 4.77 -3.16
N LEU A 111 12.99 4.34 -3.51
CA LEU A 111 12.05 5.14 -4.32
C LEU A 111 11.76 6.52 -3.67
N VAL A 112 11.41 6.50 -2.38
CA VAL A 112 11.15 7.75 -1.63
C VAL A 112 12.41 8.61 -1.55
N GLY A 113 13.56 8.00 -1.33
CA GLY A 113 14.87 8.67 -1.27
C GLY A 113 15.25 9.35 -2.58
N LEU A 114 15.10 8.66 -3.70
CA LEU A 114 15.37 9.20 -5.04
C LEU A 114 14.52 10.45 -5.33
N VAL A 115 13.21 10.39 -5.05
CA VAL A 115 12.32 11.56 -5.24
C VAL A 115 12.75 12.71 -4.34
N ARG A 116 13.06 12.46 -3.07
CA ARG A 116 13.48 13.50 -2.12
C ARG A 116 14.81 14.16 -2.49
N ASN A 117 15.69 13.40 -3.14
CA ASN A 117 16.99 13.88 -3.61
C ASN A 117 16.93 14.54 -4.99
N GLY A 118 15.74 14.59 -5.62
CA GLY A 118 15.56 15.17 -6.95
C GLY A 118 16.04 14.29 -8.10
N GLN A 119 16.34 13.02 -7.85
CA GLN A 119 16.77 12.03 -8.86
C GLN A 119 15.55 11.44 -9.56
N MET A 120 14.87 12.27 -10.38
CA MET A 120 13.55 11.96 -10.93
C MET A 120 13.55 10.82 -11.94
N ASP A 121 14.58 10.77 -12.80
CA ASP A 121 14.67 9.73 -13.86
C ASP A 121 14.85 8.34 -13.21
N GLU A 122 15.73 8.23 -12.22
CA GLU A 122 15.94 6.98 -11.47
C GLU A 122 14.70 6.61 -10.64
N ALA A 123 14.03 7.59 -10.05
CA ALA A 123 12.80 7.36 -9.29
C ALA A 123 11.67 6.85 -10.19
N GLU A 124 11.51 7.41 -11.38
CA GLU A 124 10.50 6.96 -12.35
C GLU A 124 10.79 5.54 -12.84
N GLN A 125 12.06 5.23 -13.14
CA GLN A 125 12.49 3.88 -13.52
C GLN A 125 12.20 2.86 -12.40
N LEU A 126 12.59 3.16 -11.15
CA LEU A 126 12.32 2.28 -10.02
C LEU A 126 10.81 2.12 -9.76
N ASN A 127 10.04 3.21 -9.87
CA ASN A 127 8.58 3.15 -9.75
C ASN A 127 7.97 2.24 -10.83
N ALA A 128 8.44 2.32 -12.08
CA ALA A 128 7.96 1.47 -13.16
C ALA A 128 8.32 -0.02 -12.96
N VAL A 129 9.45 -0.32 -12.32
CA VAL A 129 9.81 -1.68 -11.92
C VAL A 129 8.88 -2.20 -10.83
N LEU A 130 8.53 -1.37 -9.84
CA LEU A 130 7.71 -1.76 -8.69
C LEU A 130 6.21 -1.77 -8.98
N ASP A 131 5.75 -1.06 -10.02
CA ASP A 131 4.33 -0.90 -10.34
C ASP A 131 3.57 -2.23 -10.44
N PRO A 132 4.07 -3.30 -11.09
CA PRO A 132 3.38 -4.59 -11.10
C PRO A 132 3.05 -5.12 -9.70
N LEU A 133 3.93 -4.95 -8.72
CA LEU A 133 3.67 -5.32 -7.33
C LEU A 133 2.65 -4.38 -6.68
N PHE A 134 2.79 -3.07 -6.85
CA PHE A 134 1.92 -2.07 -6.25
C PHE A 134 0.46 -2.25 -6.69
N GLN A 135 0.22 -2.65 -7.93
CA GLN A 135 -1.12 -2.97 -8.43
C GLN A 135 -1.74 -4.21 -7.74
N MET A 136 -0.93 -5.05 -7.10
CA MET A 136 -1.39 -6.26 -6.41
C MET A 136 -1.79 -6.03 -4.94
N VAL A 137 -1.82 -4.80 -4.42
CA VAL A 137 -2.35 -4.49 -3.07
C VAL A 137 -3.79 -5.01 -2.90
N SER A 138 -4.58 -4.94 -3.96
CA SER A 138 -5.91 -5.55 -4.04
C SER A 138 -6.08 -6.21 -5.40
N VAL A 139 -6.31 -7.51 -5.41
CA VAL A 139 -6.46 -8.28 -6.64
C VAL A 139 -7.94 -8.46 -6.95
N THR A 140 -8.35 -8.06 -8.14
CA THR A 140 -9.72 -8.27 -8.64
C THR A 140 -9.69 -9.28 -9.77
N THR A 141 -10.50 -10.34 -9.65
CA THR A 141 -10.64 -11.39 -10.67
C THR A 141 -12.09 -11.56 -11.07
N THR A 142 -12.31 -12.14 -12.26
CA THR A 142 -13.66 -12.57 -12.69
C THR A 142 -13.69 -14.08 -12.67
N GLU A 143 -14.56 -14.61 -11.81
CA GLU A 143 -14.72 -16.06 -11.64
C GLU A 143 -16.03 -16.55 -12.27
N GLU A 144 -16.02 -17.80 -12.74
CA GLU A 144 -17.23 -18.48 -13.26
C GLU A 144 -17.94 -19.18 -12.12
N THR A 145 -19.26 -19.03 -12.07
CA THR A 145 -20.12 -19.72 -11.10
C THR A 145 -21.30 -20.37 -11.83
N PRO A 146 -22.06 -21.28 -11.20
CA PRO A 146 -23.28 -21.81 -11.77
C PRO A 146 -24.33 -20.74 -12.12
N TYR A 147 -24.19 -19.54 -11.56
CA TYR A 147 -25.10 -18.41 -11.79
C TYR A 147 -24.53 -17.34 -12.71
N GLY A 148 -23.38 -17.62 -13.37
CA GLY A 148 -22.69 -16.70 -14.27
C GLY A 148 -21.40 -16.12 -13.69
N LYS A 149 -20.85 -15.10 -14.36
CA LYS A 149 -19.61 -14.45 -14.00
C LYS A 149 -19.78 -13.52 -12.80
N VAL A 150 -18.86 -13.63 -11.83
CA VAL A 150 -18.83 -12.75 -10.65
C VAL A 150 -17.46 -12.12 -10.49
N GLN A 151 -17.43 -10.89 -9.99
CA GLN A 151 -16.18 -10.24 -9.60
C GLN A 151 -15.81 -10.61 -8.16
N CYS A 152 -14.62 -11.17 -8.00
CA CYS A 152 -14.02 -11.46 -6.70
C CYS A 152 -12.90 -10.46 -6.42
N LYS A 153 -12.89 -9.91 -5.20
CA LYS A 153 -11.88 -8.94 -4.79
C LYS A 153 -11.13 -9.43 -3.55
N ALA A 154 -9.88 -9.80 -3.74
CA ALA A 154 -8.95 -10.10 -2.66
C ALA A 154 -8.38 -8.78 -2.12
N LYS A 155 -8.87 -8.38 -0.95
CA LYS A 155 -8.43 -7.15 -0.27
C LYS A 155 -7.10 -7.35 0.46
N ASN A 156 -6.29 -6.28 0.58
CA ASN A 156 -5.16 -6.24 1.50
C ASN A 156 -5.59 -6.70 2.91
N PRO A 157 -4.82 -7.60 3.59
CA PRO A 157 -3.44 -8.01 3.29
C PRO A 157 -3.32 -9.36 2.53
N LEU A 158 -4.38 -9.91 1.94
CA LEU A 158 -4.37 -11.27 1.42
C LEU A 158 -3.28 -11.51 0.37
N ALA A 159 -3.21 -10.67 -0.66
CA ALA A 159 -2.25 -10.84 -1.75
C ALA A 159 -0.79 -10.72 -1.28
N VAL A 160 -0.46 -9.67 -0.54
CA VAL A 160 0.91 -9.46 -0.04
C VAL A 160 1.35 -10.57 0.92
N LYS A 161 0.48 -11.04 1.82
CA LYS A 161 0.81 -12.15 2.73
C LYS A 161 0.99 -13.46 1.99
N THR A 162 0.20 -13.72 0.95
CA THR A 162 0.37 -14.91 0.09
C THR A 162 1.73 -14.86 -0.61
N LEU A 163 2.10 -13.70 -1.17
CA LEU A 163 3.39 -13.54 -1.84
C LEU A 163 4.57 -13.64 -0.85
N MET A 164 4.46 -13.05 0.34
CA MET A 164 5.45 -13.22 1.41
C MET A 164 5.67 -14.71 1.74
N HIS A 165 4.60 -15.48 1.87
CA HIS A 165 4.70 -16.93 2.13
C HIS A 165 5.41 -17.67 0.99
N ILE A 166 5.03 -17.38 -0.27
CA ILE A 166 5.67 -17.95 -1.46
C ILE A 166 7.17 -17.67 -1.45
N LEU A 167 7.57 -16.44 -1.13
CA LEU A 167 8.98 -16.02 -1.09
C LEU A 167 9.74 -16.49 0.16
N GLY A 168 9.11 -17.27 1.05
CA GLY A 168 9.77 -17.85 2.23
C GLY A 168 9.77 -16.96 3.47
N MET A 169 9.09 -15.83 3.41
CA MET A 169 8.97 -14.92 4.56
C MET A 169 7.90 -15.42 5.54
N PRO A 170 8.06 -15.24 6.85
CA PRO A 170 7.03 -15.57 7.84
C PRO A 170 5.83 -14.62 7.72
N SER A 171 4.73 -15.08 7.14
CA SER A 171 3.54 -14.23 6.93
C SER A 171 2.29 -14.70 7.67
N GLY A 172 2.17 -15.99 7.93
CA GLY A 172 0.96 -16.63 8.44
C GLY A 172 -0.25 -16.49 7.51
N TYR A 173 -1.33 -17.19 7.83
CA TYR A 173 -2.57 -17.11 7.07
C TYR A 173 -3.41 -15.87 7.43
N CYS A 174 -4.24 -15.43 6.50
CA CYS A 174 -5.24 -14.41 6.81
C CYS A 174 -6.37 -15.02 7.65
N ARG A 175 -6.89 -14.24 8.60
CA ARG A 175 -8.10 -14.62 9.34
C ARG A 175 -9.31 -14.62 8.41
N LYS A 176 -10.23 -15.56 8.64
CA LYS A 176 -11.54 -15.55 7.95
C LYS A 176 -12.25 -14.20 8.20
N PRO A 177 -12.96 -13.68 7.22
CA PRO A 177 -13.37 -14.28 5.94
C PRO A 177 -12.41 -14.02 4.76
N LEU A 178 -11.21 -13.45 4.94
CA LEU A 178 -10.29 -13.17 3.82
C LEU A 178 -9.82 -14.44 3.10
N GLY A 179 -9.63 -15.53 3.83
CA GLY A 179 -9.36 -16.85 3.26
C GLY A 179 -8.10 -16.93 2.40
N LYS A 180 -8.28 -17.45 1.19
CA LYS A 180 -7.25 -17.67 0.18
C LYS A 180 -7.59 -16.90 -1.11
N LEU A 181 -6.62 -16.77 -2.00
CA LEU A 181 -6.85 -16.27 -3.36
C LEU A 181 -7.62 -17.32 -4.20
N SER A 182 -8.27 -16.88 -5.28
CA SER A 182 -8.62 -17.78 -6.37
C SER A 182 -7.35 -18.15 -7.16
N TRP A 183 -7.43 -19.21 -7.99
CA TRP A 183 -6.33 -19.56 -8.89
C TRP A 183 -5.91 -18.37 -9.79
N LYS A 184 -6.87 -17.64 -10.33
CA LYS A 184 -6.59 -16.44 -11.14
C LYS A 184 -5.88 -15.36 -10.33
N GLY A 185 -6.31 -15.16 -9.09
CA GLY A 185 -5.68 -14.21 -8.17
C GLY A 185 -4.24 -14.59 -7.83
N LEU A 186 -3.98 -15.88 -7.56
CA LEU A 186 -2.64 -16.39 -7.35
C LEU A 186 -1.76 -16.19 -8.60
N THR A 187 -2.28 -16.54 -9.78
CA THR A 187 -1.57 -16.39 -11.05
C THR A 187 -1.20 -14.93 -11.31
N ALA A 188 -2.09 -13.99 -10.97
CA ALA A 188 -1.81 -12.56 -11.12
C ALA A 188 -0.64 -12.09 -10.24
N ILE A 189 -0.62 -12.46 -8.96
CA ILE A 189 0.48 -12.05 -8.06
C ILE A 189 1.81 -12.73 -8.41
N LEU A 190 1.78 -13.99 -8.84
CA LEU A 190 2.97 -14.68 -9.35
C LEU A 190 3.49 -14.02 -10.62
N GLY A 191 2.59 -13.63 -11.54
CA GLY A 191 2.95 -12.90 -12.76
C GLY A 191 3.65 -11.58 -12.46
N ALA A 192 3.09 -10.78 -11.56
CA ALA A 192 3.68 -9.52 -11.13
C ALA A 192 5.06 -9.72 -10.47
N ALA A 193 5.21 -10.71 -9.60
CA ALA A 193 6.49 -10.99 -8.94
C ALA A 193 7.55 -11.49 -9.93
N ARG A 194 7.19 -12.36 -10.88
CA ARG A 194 8.08 -12.82 -11.96
C ARG A 194 8.51 -11.69 -12.87
N GLU A 195 7.61 -10.76 -13.19
CA GLU A 195 7.95 -9.59 -13.99
C GLU A 195 9.02 -8.74 -13.29
N VAL A 196 8.87 -8.48 -12.00
CA VAL A 196 9.86 -7.75 -11.21
C VAL A 196 11.16 -8.53 -11.12
N GLN A 197 11.12 -9.83 -10.82
CA GLN A 197 12.32 -10.68 -10.75
C GLN A 197 13.10 -10.69 -12.07
N ASN A 198 12.41 -10.75 -13.21
CA ASN A 198 13.05 -10.76 -14.52
C ASN A 198 13.65 -9.40 -14.91
N LYS A 199 13.03 -8.28 -14.49
CA LYS A 199 13.49 -6.92 -14.82
C LYS A 199 14.60 -6.45 -13.90
N SER A 200 14.49 -6.74 -12.61
CA SER A 200 15.34 -6.19 -11.54
C SER A 200 15.42 -7.18 -10.38
N PRO A 201 16.18 -8.28 -10.52
CA PRO A 201 16.27 -9.33 -9.50
C PRO A 201 16.80 -8.81 -8.16
N GLU A 202 17.55 -7.70 -8.15
CA GLU A 202 18.06 -7.03 -6.96
C GLU A 202 16.95 -6.60 -5.97
N ILE A 203 15.72 -6.42 -6.45
CA ILE A 203 14.57 -6.08 -5.60
C ILE A 203 14.30 -7.17 -4.55
N PHE A 204 14.48 -8.44 -4.94
CA PHE A 204 14.24 -9.59 -4.06
C PHE A 204 15.52 -10.16 -3.43
N HIS A 205 16.72 -9.67 -3.78
CA HIS A 205 17.98 -10.14 -3.17
C HIS A 205 17.97 -10.11 -1.64
N PRO A 206 17.45 -9.04 -0.96
CA PRO A 206 17.40 -9.04 0.50
C PRO A 206 16.57 -10.18 1.09
N ILE A 207 15.55 -10.64 0.37
CA ILE A 207 14.72 -11.79 0.78
C ILE A 207 15.53 -13.07 0.59
N ALA A 208 16.16 -13.24 -0.58
CA ALA A 208 16.98 -14.41 -0.89
C ALA A 208 18.08 -14.63 0.15
N GLU A 209 18.82 -13.55 0.47
CA GLU A 209 19.92 -13.62 1.45
C GLU A 209 19.43 -13.88 2.87
N PHE A 210 18.42 -13.13 3.32
CA PHE A 210 17.98 -13.20 4.72
C PHE A 210 17.28 -14.52 5.06
N PHE A 211 16.50 -15.07 4.13
CA PHE A 211 15.74 -16.31 4.35
C PHE A 211 16.40 -17.55 3.73
N ASP A 212 17.57 -17.41 3.12
CA ASP A 212 18.30 -18.48 2.43
C ASP A 212 17.39 -19.24 1.45
N VAL A 213 16.83 -18.50 0.49
CA VAL A 213 15.86 -19.04 -0.48
C VAL A 213 16.24 -18.67 -1.91
N ASP A 214 15.91 -19.57 -2.84
CA ASP A 214 15.99 -19.34 -4.29
C ASP A 214 14.66 -18.72 -4.76
N ILE A 215 14.68 -17.46 -5.14
CA ILE A 215 13.50 -16.69 -5.58
C ILE A 215 12.91 -17.29 -6.85
N ASP A 216 13.75 -17.64 -7.84
CA ASP A 216 13.28 -18.21 -9.11
C ASP A 216 12.61 -19.56 -8.90
N GLN A 217 13.20 -20.42 -8.06
CA GLN A 217 12.59 -21.68 -7.68
C GLN A 217 11.24 -21.47 -7.00
N ARG A 218 11.17 -20.54 -6.06
CA ARG A 218 9.94 -20.25 -5.30
C ARG A 218 8.82 -19.69 -6.17
N LEU A 219 9.15 -18.83 -7.11
CA LEU A 219 8.17 -18.26 -8.02
C LEU A 219 7.70 -19.23 -9.11
N ASN A 220 8.47 -20.30 -9.42
CA ASN A 220 8.20 -21.19 -10.54
C ASN A 220 7.83 -22.63 -10.17
N SER A 221 7.97 -23.04 -8.91
CA SER A 221 7.60 -24.38 -8.46
C SER A 221 6.33 -24.36 -7.62
N SER A 222 5.33 -25.15 -8.05
CA SER A 222 4.00 -25.23 -7.42
C SER A 222 4.03 -25.66 -5.96
N GLN A 223 5.04 -26.40 -5.52
CA GLN A 223 5.19 -26.83 -4.12
C GLN A 223 5.17 -25.66 -3.11
N TYR A 224 5.51 -24.44 -3.53
CA TYR A 224 5.55 -23.26 -2.67
C TYR A 224 4.23 -22.47 -2.59
N TRP A 225 3.26 -22.79 -3.45
CA TRP A 225 1.94 -22.15 -3.40
C TRP A 225 0.78 -23.15 -3.38
N GLU A 226 1.05 -24.45 -3.35
CA GLU A 226 0.03 -25.46 -3.15
C GLU A 226 -0.76 -25.19 -1.86
N GLY A 227 -2.08 -25.26 -1.95
CA GLY A 227 -2.96 -24.97 -0.82
C GLY A 227 -3.15 -23.47 -0.47
N LEU A 228 -2.48 -22.53 -1.15
CA LEU A 228 -2.65 -21.08 -0.94
C LEU A 228 -3.78 -20.48 -1.76
N TYR A 229 -4.49 -21.27 -2.53
CA TYR A 229 -5.61 -20.82 -3.37
C TYR A 229 -6.80 -21.78 -3.29
N TYR A 230 -7.95 -21.32 -3.78
CA TYR A 230 -9.11 -22.16 -4.03
C TYR A 230 -9.06 -22.65 -5.48
N GLU A 231 -9.23 -23.97 -5.68
CA GLU A 231 -9.20 -24.59 -7.01
C GLU A 231 -10.45 -24.24 -7.84
N SER A 232 -11.55 -24.03 -7.17
CA SER A 232 -12.84 -23.65 -7.77
C SER A 232 -13.52 -22.58 -6.92
N TYR A 233 -14.44 -21.87 -7.56
CA TYR A 233 -15.30 -20.92 -6.88
C TYR A 233 -16.43 -21.66 -6.17
#